data_f7246dcea99503062b30a7400cff3125
#
_entry.id   f7246dcea99503062b30a7400cff3125
#
_cell.length_a   1.000
_cell.length_b   1.000
_cell.length_c   1.000
_cell.angle_alpha   90.00
_cell.angle_beta   90.00
_cell.angle_gamma   90.00
#
_symmetry.space_group_name_H-M   'P 1'
#
loop_
_entity.id
_entity.type
_entity.pdbx_description
1 polymer ?
#
loop_
_entity_poly.entity_id
_entity_poly.type
_entity_poly.pdbx_seq_one_letter_code
_entity_poly.pdbx_strand_id
1 'polypeptide(L)'
;MSNVSIKLLREGAKLPVRGSAFAAGYDLYACLDGDKELIIPPHATAMLPTGLSFALPEGTFGAVVARSGLASKQGLRPANCLGVIDSDYRGECFVALHNDSNEERTVRHGDRVAQLVLLPFLPMEFEQVNTLPETVRGEGGFGSTGR
;
A
#
# COMPACT_ATOMS: atom_id res chain seq x y z
N MET A 1 12.33 6.39 17.39
CA MET A 1 11.39 6.65 16.27
C MET A 1 12.21 6.95 15.03
N SER A 2 11.87 6.36 13.89
CA SER A 2 12.54 6.68 12.62
C SER A 2 11.95 7.97 12.07
N ASN A 3 12.80 8.91 11.66
CA ASN A 3 12.36 10.11 10.96
C ASN A 3 12.25 9.80 9.46
N VAL A 4 11.09 10.10 8.88
CA VAL A 4 10.83 10.00 7.44
C VAL A 4 10.65 11.41 6.89
N SER A 5 11.50 11.81 5.95
CA SER A 5 11.32 13.07 5.24
C SER A 5 10.24 12.94 4.19
N ILE A 6 9.33 13.91 4.15
CA ILE A 6 8.21 13.93 3.20
C ILE A 6 8.22 15.26 2.46
N LYS A 7 8.05 15.18 1.14
CA LYS A 7 7.84 16.35 0.28
C LYS A 7 6.39 16.36 -0.19
N LEU A 8 5.71 17.49 -0.04
CA LEU A 8 4.40 17.73 -0.62
C LEU A 8 4.59 18.18 -2.08
N LEU A 9 3.96 17.48 -3.01
CA LEU A 9 4.09 17.70 -4.45
C LEU A 9 2.89 18.40 -5.06
N ARG A 10 1.76 18.44 -4.34
CA ARG A 10 0.50 19.02 -4.79
C ARG A 10 -0.09 19.94 -3.73
N GLU A 11 -0.79 20.96 -4.15
CA GLU A 11 -1.62 21.75 -3.25
C GLU A 11 -2.72 20.86 -2.65
N GLY A 12 -3.02 21.02 -1.35
CA GLY A 12 -3.99 20.20 -0.63
C GLY A 12 -3.50 18.81 -0.22
N ALA A 13 -2.26 18.43 -0.55
CA ALA A 13 -1.69 17.17 -0.05
C ALA A 13 -1.62 17.17 1.49
N LYS A 14 -1.97 16.03 2.11
CA LYS A 14 -2.01 15.88 3.57
C LYS A 14 -0.93 14.91 4.03
N LEU A 15 -0.23 15.27 5.12
CA LEU A 15 0.69 14.35 5.77
C LEU A 15 -0.06 13.11 6.29
N PRO A 16 0.56 11.92 6.24
CA PRO A 16 -0.03 10.71 6.79
C PRO A 16 -0.22 10.81 8.31
N VAL A 17 -1.36 10.35 8.80
CA VAL A 17 -1.72 10.44 10.22
C VAL A 17 -2.11 9.08 10.78
N ARG A 18 -1.66 8.77 11.99
CA ARG A 18 -2.10 7.58 12.72
C ARG A 18 -3.48 7.79 13.32
N GLY A 19 -4.33 6.78 13.26
CA GLY A 19 -5.66 6.80 13.88
C GLY A 19 -5.61 6.75 15.43
N SER A 20 -4.52 6.25 16.02
CA SER A 20 -4.27 6.22 17.46
C SER A 20 -2.77 6.25 17.74
N ALA A 21 -2.40 6.48 19.02
CA ALA A 21 -0.99 6.55 19.43
C ALA A 21 -0.19 5.25 19.14
N PHE A 22 -0.86 4.10 19.13
CA PHE A 22 -0.25 2.78 18.93
C PHE A 22 -0.58 2.16 17.56
N ALA A 23 -1.28 2.88 16.67
CA ALA A 23 -1.51 2.39 15.32
C ALA A 23 -0.18 2.25 14.57
N ALA A 24 0.02 1.12 13.89
CA ALA A 24 1.19 0.89 13.04
C ALA A 24 1.04 1.60 11.69
N GLY A 25 -0.20 1.71 11.19
CA GLY A 25 -0.52 2.32 9.90
C GLY A 25 -0.76 3.82 10.01
N TYR A 26 -0.29 4.54 9.00
CA TYR A 26 -0.55 5.95 8.77
C TYR A 26 -1.51 6.11 7.59
N ASP A 27 -2.65 6.74 7.79
CA ASP A 27 -3.64 6.95 6.73
C ASP A 27 -3.05 7.79 5.59
N LEU A 28 -3.24 7.31 4.35
CA LEU A 28 -2.93 8.03 3.11
C LEU A 28 -4.23 8.60 2.54
N TYR A 29 -4.14 9.84 2.08
CA TYR A 29 -5.28 10.62 1.60
C TYR A 29 -5.20 10.80 0.09
N ALA A 30 -6.35 10.69 -0.60
CA ALA A 30 -6.45 11.09 -1.99
C ALA A 30 -6.23 12.60 -2.13
N CYS A 31 -5.35 13.00 -3.05
CA CYS A 31 -5.06 14.40 -3.36
C CYS A 31 -5.54 14.71 -4.78
N LEU A 32 -6.83 14.97 -4.94
CA LEU A 32 -7.44 15.34 -6.21
C LEU A 32 -7.50 16.86 -6.36
N ASP A 33 -7.54 17.34 -7.60
CA ASP A 33 -7.58 18.78 -7.89
C ASP A 33 -8.96 19.37 -7.56
N GLY A 34 -9.00 20.36 -6.68
CA GLY A 34 -10.21 21.08 -6.30
C GLY A 34 -11.29 20.15 -5.75
N ASP A 35 -12.54 20.38 -6.17
CA ASP A 35 -13.72 19.59 -5.79
C ASP A 35 -13.96 18.37 -6.69
N LYS A 36 -12.94 17.93 -7.44
CA LYS A 36 -13.07 16.77 -8.32
C LYS A 36 -13.33 15.50 -7.52
N GLU A 37 -14.25 14.72 -8.03
CA GLU A 37 -14.52 13.35 -7.60
C GLU A 37 -13.95 12.38 -8.64
N LEU A 38 -13.46 11.24 -8.18
CA LEU A 38 -13.03 10.16 -9.05
C LEU A 38 -13.97 8.97 -8.84
N ILE A 39 -14.66 8.59 -9.93
CA ILE A 39 -15.56 7.42 -9.92
C ILE A 39 -14.75 6.21 -10.34
N ILE A 40 -14.84 5.13 -9.54
CA ILE A 40 -14.23 3.83 -9.83
C ILE A 40 -15.37 2.86 -10.15
N PRO A 41 -15.54 2.51 -11.43
CA PRO A 41 -16.56 1.52 -11.83
C PRO A 41 -16.35 0.15 -11.14
N PRO A 42 -17.39 -0.71 -11.13
CA PRO A 42 -17.24 -2.09 -10.68
C PRO A 42 -16.05 -2.78 -11.36
N HIS A 43 -15.26 -3.50 -10.57
CA HIS A 43 -14.10 -4.30 -11.03
C HIS A 43 -13.02 -3.52 -11.78
N ALA A 44 -13.00 -2.19 -11.64
CA ALA A 44 -11.99 -1.32 -12.23
C ALA A 44 -10.95 -0.85 -11.20
N THR A 45 -9.82 -0.38 -11.69
CA THR A 45 -8.74 0.20 -10.89
C THR A 45 -8.53 1.65 -11.31
N ALA A 46 -8.35 2.53 -10.33
CA ALA A 46 -7.96 3.92 -10.55
C ALA A 46 -6.67 4.25 -9.80
N MET A 47 -5.82 5.04 -10.45
CA MET A 47 -4.58 5.56 -9.85
C MET A 47 -4.88 6.85 -9.08
N LEU A 48 -4.82 6.79 -7.76
CA LEU A 48 -5.09 7.94 -6.89
C LEU A 48 -3.78 8.60 -6.47
N PRO A 49 -3.56 9.86 -6.82
CA PRO A 49 -2.43 10.61 -6.30
C PRO A 49 -2.61 10.90 -4.82
N THR A 50 -1.52 10.85 -4.05
CA THR A 50 -1.49 11.31 -2.65
C THR A 50 -0.85 12.68 -2.50
N GLY A 51 -0.15 13.16 -3.53
CA GLY A 51 0.63 14.39 -3.48
C GLY A 51 1.88 14.28 -2.61
N LEU A 52 2.33 13.07 -2.27
CA LEU A 52 3.43 12.83 -1.35
C LEU A 52 4.61 12.12 -2.02
N SER A 53 5.82 12.55 -1.69
CA SER A 53 7.05 11.83 -1.96
C SER A 53 7.80 11.60 -0.66
N PHE A 54 8.38 10.42 -0.49
CA PHE A 54 9.02 9.98 0.75
C PHE A 54 10.53 9.76 0.56
N ALA A 55 11.30 10.02 1.62
CA ALA A 55 12.64 9.50 1.80
C ALA A 55 12.61 8.57 3.01
N LEU A 56 12.43 7.28 2.74
CA LEU A 56 12.36 6.26 3.78
C LEU A 56 13.78 5.91 4.28
N PRO A 57 13.93 5.47 5.54
CA PRO A 57 15.21 5.01 6.06
C PRO A 57 15.74 3.81 5.26
N GLU A 58 17.05 3.76 5.05
CA GLU A 58 17.73 2.62 4.45
C GLU A 58 17.45 1.32 5.23
N GLY A 59 17.32 0.19 4.52
CA GLY A 59 16.95 -1.10 5.10
C GLY A 59 15.47 -1.22 5.46
N THR A 60 14.64 -0.26 5.00
CA THR A 60 13.18 -0.31 5.18
C THR A 60 12.46 -0.05 3.87
N PHE A 61 11.18 -0.44 3.82
CA PHE A 61 10.27 -0.08 2.75
C PHE A 61 8.93 0.38 3.31
N GLY A 62 8.22 1.17 2.56
CA GLY A 62 6.85 1.57 2.86
C GLY A 62 5.85 0.58 2.28
N ALA A 63 5.12 -0.13 3.13
CA ALA A 63 4.03 -1.00 2.72
C ALA A 63 2.73 -0.20 2.63
N VAL A 64 2.19 -0.04 1.42
CA VAL A 64 0.86 0.54 1.19
C VAL A 64 -0.15 -0.59 1.21
N VAL A 65 -1.01 -0.60 2.22
CA VAL A 65 -1.98 -1.65 2.47
C VAL A 65 -3.40 -1.11 2.59
N ALA A 66 -4.38 -2.00 2.47
CA ALA A 66 -5.78 -1.65 2.58
C ALA A 66 -6.13 -1.14 3.98
N ARG A 67 -7.10 -0.23 4.04
CA ARG A 67 -7.81 0.09 5.29
C ARG A 67 -8.94 -0.91 5.46
N SER A 68 -9.01 -1.56 6.63
CA SER A 68 -9.97 -2.64 6.91
C SER A 68 -11.42 -2.27 6.62
N GLY A 69 -11.86 -1.10 7.09
CA GLY A 69 -13.23 -0.64 6.86
C GLY A 69 -13.56 -0.34 5.40
N LEU A 70 -12.59 0.18 4.64
CA LEU A 70 -12.78 0.48 3.22
C LEU A 70 -12.87 -0.81 2.42
N ALA A 71 -11.97 -1.76 2.67
CA ALA A 71 -11.95 -3.04 2.00
C ALA A 71 -13.20 -3.90 2.33
N SER A 72 -13.54 -4.03 3.63
CA SER A 72 -14.61 -4.94 4.06
C SER A 72 -16.03 -4.41 3.79
N LYS A 73 -16.24 -3.08 3.81
CA LYS A 73 -17.58 -2.49 3.67
C LYS A 73 -17.85 -1.95 2.28
N GLN A 74 -16.83 -1.50 1.57
CA GLN A 74 -16.98 -0.85 0.26
C GLN A 74 -16.32 -1.63 -0.88
N GLY A 75 -15.56 -2.69 -0.58
CA GLY A 75 -14.84 -3.46 -1.58
C GLY A 75 -13.68 -2.69 -2.22
N LEU A 76 -13.18 -1.62 -1.57
CA LEU A 76 -12.07 -0.82 -2.10
C LEU A 76 -10.76 -1.20 -1.43
N ARG A 77 -9.77 -1.61 -2.21
CA ARG A 77 -8.43 -2.00 -1.73
C ARG A 77 -7.35 -1.64 -2.75
N PRO A 78 -6.08 -1.56 -2.34
CA PRO A 78 -4.99 -1.48 -3.30
C PRO A 78 -5.01 -2.69 -4.26
N ALA A 79 -4.90 -2.44 -5.56
CA ALA A 79 -4.95 -3.47 -6.60
C ALA A 79 -3.82 -4.49 -6.47
N ASN A 80 -2.64 -4.04 -6.06
CA ASN A 80 -1.47 -4.88 -5.80
C ASN A 80 -1.47 -5.57 -4.43
N CYS A 81 -2.57 -5.50 -3.68
CA CYS A 81 -2.75 -6.02 -2.31
C CYS A 81 -1.77 -5.42 -1.30
N LEU A 82 -0.49 -5.37 -1.61
CA LEU A 82 0.58 -4.70 -0.89
C LEU A 82 1.42 -3.91 -1.90
N GLY A 83 1.37 -2.58 -1.81
CA GLY A 83 2.26 -1.69 -2.55
C GLY A 83 3.61 -1.58 -1.83
N VAL A 84 4.70 -1.65 -2.58
CA VAL A 84 6.06 -1.51 -2.04
C VAL A 84 6.61 -0.16 -2.48
N ILE A 85 6.98 0.68 -1.51
CA ILE A 85 7.71 1.93 -1.74
C ILE A 85 9.14 1.71 -1.26
N ASP A 86 10.08 1.66 -2.18
CA ASP A 86 11.50 1.48 -1.87
C ASP A 86 12.09 2.72 -1.19
N SER A 87 13.12 2.54 -0.38
CA SER A 87 13.75 3.64 0.37
C SER A 87 14.41 4.69 -0.53
N ASP A 88 14.79 4.33 -1.75
CA ASP A 88 15.39 5.21 -2.75
C ASP A 88 14.38 5.78 -3.77
N TYR A 89 13.09 5.39 -3.71
CA TYR A 89 12.06 5.97 -4.57
C TYR A 89 11.76 7.42 -4.16
N ARG A 90 11.79 8.33 -5.12
CA ARG A 90 11.54 9.77 -4.93
C ARG A 90 10.36 10.30 -5.73
N GLY A 91 9.67 9.43 -6.48
CA GLY A 91 8.46 9.80 -7.19
C GLY A 91 7.26 10.02 -6.25
N GLU A 92 6.15 10.46 -6.82
CA GLU A 92 4.89 10.58 -6.10
C GLU A 92 4.35 9.20 -5.70
N CYS A 93 3.91 9.08 -4.45
CA CYS A 93 3.18 7.91 -3.99
C CYS A 93 1.75 7.94 -4.56
N PHE A 94 1.42 6.96 -5.41
CA PHE A 94 0.07 6.70 -5.87
C PHE A 94 -0.51 5.49 -5.17
N VAL A 95 -1.83 5.50 -5.00
CA VAL A 95 -2.60 4.32 -4.57
C VAL A 95 -3.39 3.82 -5.78
N ALA A 96 -3.03 2.65 -6.31
CA ALA A 96 -3.83 1.96 -7.30
C ALA A 96 -5.04 1.33 -6.60
N LEU A 97 -6.17 2.04 -6.51
CA LEU A 97 -7.34 1.57 -5.78
C LEU A 97 -8.26 0.77 -6.69
N HIS A 98 -8.52 -0.47 -6.32
CA HIS A 98 -9.41 -1.40 -7.03
C HIS A 98 -10.77 -1.49 -6.35
N ASN A 99 -11.82 -1.55 -7.14
CA ASN A 99 -13.20 -1.74 -6.69
C ASN A 99 -13.63 -3.19 -6.94
N ASP A 100 -13.65 -4.00 -5.90
CA ASP A 100 -14.11 -5.41 -5.95
C ASP A 100 -15.66 -5.54 -5.93
N SER A 101 -16.38 -4.44 -5.72
CA SER A 101 -17.84 -4.47 -5.61
C SER A 101 -18.54 -4.37 -6.96
N ASN A 102 -19.83 -4.67 -6.99
CA ASN A 102 -20.69 -4.54 -8.16
C ASN A 102 -21.32 -3.13 -8.31
N GLU A 103 -20.89 -2.16 -7.50
CA GLU A 103 -21.39 -0.78 -7.51
C GLU A 103 -20.26 0.19 -7.80
N GLU A 104 -20.58 1.31 -8.41
CA GLU A 104 -19.62 2.41 -8.55
C GLU A 104 -19.21 2.92 -7.17
N ARG A 105 -17.94 3.29 -7.03
CA ARG A 105 -17.40 3.93 -5.83
C ARG A 105 -16.84 5.30 -6.17
N THR A 106 -17.16 6.27 -5.36
CA THR A 106 -16.67 7.65 -5.51
C THR A 106 -15.61 7.94 -4.47
N VAL A 107 -14.48 8.48 -4.92
CA VAL A 107 -13.40 8.98 -4.06
C VAL A 107 -13.31 10.50 -4.23
N ARG A 108 -13.25 11.21 -3.11
CA ARG A 108 -13.12 12.67 -3.04
C ARG A 108 -11.75 13.08 -2.55
N HIS A 109 -11.38 14.33 -2.84
CA HIS A 109 -10.19 14.92 -2.25
C HIS A 109 -10.23 14.79 -0.72
N GLY A 110 -9.13 14.32 -0.13
CA GLY A 110 -8.99 14.14 1.31
C GLY A 110 -9.60 12.87 1.89
N ASP A 111 -10.19 12.00 1.06
CA ASP A 111 -10.62 10.68 1.50
C ASP A 111 -9.41 9.82 1.88
N ARG A 112 -9.55 9.02 2.93
CA ARG A 112 -8.54 8.06 3.37
C ARG A 112 -8.66 6.78 2.53
N VAL A 113 -7.70 6.56 1.63
CA VAL A 113 -7.78 5.51 0.59
C VAL A 113 -6.92 4.28 0.86
N ALA A 114 -5.89 4.42 1.66
CA ALA A 114 -4.98 3.34 2.06
C ALA A 114 -4.31 3.71 3.38
N GLN A 115 -3.42 2.86 3.85
CA GLN A 115 -2.52 3.17 4.96
C GLN A 115 -1.08 2.74 4.63
N LEU A 116 -0.12 3.50 5.15
CA LEU A 116 1.30 3.27 5.02
C LEU A 116 1.85 2.66 6.31
N VAL A 117 2.58 1.56 6.21
CA VAL A 117 3.32 0.95 7.32
C VAL A 117 4.80 0.90 6.94
N LEU A 118 5.69 1.36 7.80
CA LEU A 118 7.13 1.22 7.60
C LEU A 118 7.60 -0.13 8.12
N LEU A 119 8.23 -0.94 7.25
CA LEU A 119 8.71 -2.28 7.57
C LEU A 119 10.19 -2.43 7.21
N PRO A 120 10.98 -3.14 8.04
CA PRO A 120 12.34 -3.53 7.64
C PRO A 120 12.28 -4.69 6.66
N PHE A 121 13.34 -4.84 5.86
CA PHE A 121 13.54 -6.00 5.00
C PHE A 121 14.97 -6.55 5.16
N LEU A 122 15.13 -7.82 4.82
CA LEU A 122 16.44 -8.46 4.75
C LEU A 122 16.89 -8.48 3.28
N PRO A 123 18.05 -7.91 2.96
CA PRO A 123 18.62 -8.05 1.62
C PRO A 123 18.96 -9.52 1.36
N MET A 124 18.78 -9.96 0.13
CA MET A 124 19.04 -11.34 -0.29
C MET A 124 20.01 -11.34 -1.47
N GLU A 125 20.95 -12.26 -1.43
CA GLU A 125 21.77 -12.65 -2.58
C GLU A 125 21.31 -14.02 -3.05
N PHE A 126 21.15 -14.18 -4.36
CA PHE A 126 20.69 -15.45 -4.94
C PHE A 126 21.88 -16.20 -5.53
N GLU A 127 22.08 -17.44 -5.07
CA GLU A 127 23.03 -18.39 -5.62
C GLU A 127 22.26 -19.49 -6.36
N GLN A 128 22.57 -19.70 -7.63
CA GLN A 128 22.00 -20.79 -8.39
C GLN A 128 22.70 -22.09 -8.02
N VAL A 129 21.93 -23.05 -7.49
CA VAL A 129 22.41 -24.39 -7.14
C VAL A 129 21.63 -25.46 -7.92
N ASN A 130 22.20 -26.65 -8.08
CA ASN A 130 21.53 -27.75 -8.75
C ASN A 130 20.57 -28.51 -7.82
N THR A 131 20.80 -28.46 -6.52
CA THR A 131 20.03 -29.15 -5.48
C THR A 131 19.85 -28.26 -4.26
N LEU A 132 18.65 -28.25 -3.67
CA LEU A 132 18.37 -27.62 -2.38
C LEU A 132 18.54 -28.63 -1.25
N PRO A 133 18.86 -28.19 -0.02
CA PRO A 133 18.84 -29.06 1.16
C PRO A 133 17.49 -29.74 1.36
N GLU A 134 17.52 -31.03 1.69
CA GLU A 134 16.31 -31.80 2.00
C GLU A 134 15.64 -31.31 3.28
N THR A 135 14.31 -31.36 3.30
CA THR A 135 13.51 -31.05 4.50
C THR A 135 12.41 -32.09 4.67
N VAL A 136 11.91 -32.24 5.90
CA VAL A 136 10.78 -33.15 6.20
C VAL A 136 9.53 -32.82 5.39
N ARG A 137 9.31 -31.55 5.07
CA ARG A 137 8.19 -31.10 4.25
C ARG A 137 8.37 -31.39 2.76
N GLY A 138 9.63 -31.35 2.28
CA GLY A 138 9.97 -31.50 0.86
C GLY A 138 9.15 -30.54 -0.02
N GLU A 139 8.55 -31.07 -1.08
CA GLU A 139 7.72 -30.34 -2.06
C GLU A 139 6.24 -30.15 -1.62
N GLY A 140 5.88 -30.58 -0.42
CA GLY A 140 4.51 -30.51 0.08
C GLY A 140 3.98 -29.07 0.20
N GLY A 141 2.90 -28.76 -0.55
CA GLY A 141 2.24 -27.45 -0.57
C GLY A 141 0.75 -27.59 -0.96
N PHE A 142 0.05 -26.45 -1.08
CA PHE A 142 -1.33 -26.36 -1.58
C PHE A 142 -2.32 -27.35 -0.93
N GLY A 143 -2.24 -27.55 0.39
CA GLY A 143 -3.13 -28.44 1.14
C GLY A 143 -2.64 -29.89 1.25
N SER A 144 -1.38 -30.19 0.94
CA SER A 144 -0.77 -31.52 1.07
C SER A 144 -0.80 -32.08 2.52
N THR A 145 -1.02 -31.21 3.53
CA THR A 145 -1.12 -31.61 4.95
C THR A 145 -2.55 -31.91 5.42
N GLY A 146 -3.52 -31.93 4.50
CA GLY A 146 -4.92 -32.17 4.83
C GLY A 146 -5.66 -30.96 5.39
N ARG A 147 -6.97 -31.07 5.53
CA ARG A 147 -7.83 -30.16 6.29
C ARG A 147 -7.91 -30.62 7.73
#